data_d7cb2ef2218fd3018baebb6f77a49c2a
#
_entry.id   d7cb2ef2218fd3018baebb6f77a49c2a
#
_cell.length_a   1.000
_cell.length_b   1.000
_cell.length_c   1.000
_cell.angle_alpha   90.00
_cell.angle_beta   90.00
_cell.angle_gamma   90.00
#
_symmetry.space_group_name_H-M   'P 1'
#
loop_
_entity.id
_entity.type
_entity.pdbx_description
1 polymer ?
#
loop_
_entity_poly.entity_id
_entity_poly.type
_entity_poly.pdbx_seq_one_letter_code
_entity_poly.pdbx_strand_id
1 'polypeptide(L)'
;EMDSIGGNLDAFTGKETICFNVKSLSEHVPIALDVLADLVLNPVFASTEIERERGVILEEIKIDEDNPDILVQELFTQSFWKGHPLGWPILGTTETISRLSRQQLFEYHEGRFHGGNMIFSAAGHLDHDKFVEAVSRTFSSLQLGEPLTELSAPEPSARIVLRNKKALEQVQICMGVPAPPITDENRYSA
;
A
#
# COMPACT_ATOMS: atom_id res chain seq x y z
N GLU A 1 5.82 -8.58 -20.10
CA GLU A 1 5.13 -9.89 -20.30
C GLU A 1 3.61 -9.72 -20.27
N MET A 2 3.04 -9.06 -19.22
CA MET A 2 1.59 -8.80 -19.17
C MET A 2 1.06 -8.00 -20.36
N ASP A 3 1.77 -6.98 -20.78
CA ASP A 3 1.37 -6.14 -21.94
C ASP A 3 1.29 -6.93 -23.26
N SER A 4 2.14 -7.95 -23.43
CA SER A 4 2.17 -8.77 -24.65
C SER A 4 0.93 -9.64 -24.82
N ILE A 5 0.16 -9.87 -23.74
CA ILE A 5 -1.10 -10.62 -23.75
C ILE A 5 -2.32 -9.72 -23.54
N GLY A 6 -2.14 -8.39 -23.63
CA GLY A 6 -3.21 -7.41 -23.39
C GLY A 6 -3.70 -7.38 -21.94
N GLY A 7 -2.89 -7.86 -21.01
CA GLY A 7 -3.15 -7.78 -19.58
C GLY A 7 -2.67 -6.45 -18.99
N ASN A 8 -3.20 -6.09 -17.83
CA ASN A 8 -2.72 -4.96 -17.05
C ASN A 8 -2.28 -5.46 -15.67
N LEU A 9 -1.06 -5.07 -15.27
CA LEU A 9 -0.53 -5.28 -13.93
C LEU A 9 -0.41 -3.93 -13.25
N ASP A 10 -0.96 -3.82 -12.07
CA ASP A 10 -0.94 -2.61 -11.26
C ASP A 10 -0.70 -2.95 -9.78
N ALA A 11 -0.22 -1.97 -9.02
CA ALA A 11 -0.03 -2.10 -7.59
C ALA A 11 -0.34 -0.78 -6.89
N PHE A 12 -0.93 -0.87 -5.71
CA PHE A 12 -1.15 0.31 -4.87
C PHE A 12 -0.87 0.02 -3.39
N THR A 13 -0.48 1.05 -2.67
CA THR A 13 -0.23 1.01 -1.24
C THR A 13 -1.27 1.85 -0.51
N GLY A 14 -1.96 1.22 0.44
CA GLY A 14 -2.79 1.91 1.42
C GLY A 14 -2.08 2.04 2.77
N LYS A 15 -2.79 2.57 3.76
CA LYS A 15 -2.25 2.70 5.13
C LYS A 15 -1.96 1.34 5.80
N GLU A 16 -2.71 0.32 5.43
CA GLU A 16 -2.67 -1.00 6.07
C GLU A 16 -2.41 -2.15 5.09
N THR A 17 -2.44 -1.89 3.79
CA THR A 17 -2.35 -2.93 2.77
C THR A 17 -1.47 -2.52 1.59
N ILE A 18 -0.79 -3.50 1.03
CA ILE A 18 -0.20 -3.43 -0.31
C ILE A 18 -1.00 -4.38 -1.19
N CYS A 19 -1.47 -3.93 -2.32
CA CYS A 19 -2.24 -4.73 -3.26
C CYS A 19 -1.54 -4.80 -4.61
N PHE A 20 -1.32 -6.02 -5.09
CA PHE A 20 -0.91 -6.29 -6.47
C PHE A 20 -2.12 -6.83 -7.20
N ASN A 21 -2.49 -6.23 -8.31
CA ASN A 21 -3.63 -6.69 -9.08
C ASN A 21 -3.28 -6.88 -10.54
N VAL A 22 -3.89 -7.91 -11.14
CA VAL A 22 -3.77 -8.18 -12.56
C VAL A 22 -5.17 -8.29 -13.16
N LYS A 23 -5.36 -7.66 -14.31
CA LYS A 23 -6.53 -7.82 -15.15
C LYS A 23 -6.09 -8.46 -16.46
N SER A 24 -6.64 -9.62 -16.77
CA SER A 24 -6.32 -10.38 -17.99
C SER A 24 -7.53 -11.15 -18.52
N LEU A 25 -7.40 -11.73 -19.71
CA LEU A 25 -8.36 -12.72 -20.19
C LEU A 25 -8.25 -14.01 -19.35
N SER A 26 -9.34 -14.75 -19.23
CA SER A 26 -9.38 -15.98 -18.42
C SER A 26 -8.37 -17.05 -18.87
N GLU A 27 -8.04 -17.13 -20.16
CA GLU A 27 -7.04 -18.03 -20.70
C GLU A 27 -5.61 -17.70 -20.27
N HIS A 28 -5.38 -16.47 -19.81
CA HIS A 28 -4.06 -15.97 -19.37
C HIS A 28 -3.88 -15.97 -17.83
N VAL A 29 -4.83 -16.50 -17.07
CA VAL A 29 -4.72 -16.64 -15.60
C VAL A 29 -3.42 -17.34 -15.16
N PRO A 30 -2.94 -18.41 -15.82
CA PRO A 30 -1.67 -19.03 -15.44
C PRO A 30 -0.46 -18.09 -15.57
N ILE A 31 -0.42 -17.27 -16.61
CA ILE A 31 0.65 -16.27 -16.83
C ILE A 31 0.54 -15.16 -15.78
N ALA A 32 -0.68 -14.69 -15.49
CA ALA A 32 -0.92 -13.69 -14.48
C ALA A 32 -0.46 -14.14 -13.08
N LEU A 33 -0.74 -15.40 -12.72
CA LEU A 33 -0.29 -15.98 -11.44
C LEU A 33 1.23 -16.12 -11.38
N ASP A 34 1.87 -16.54 -12.47
CA ASP A 34 3.32 -16.67 -12.56
C ASP A 34 4.02 -15.33 -12.35
N VAL A 35 3.56 -14.29 -13.06
CA VAL A 35 4.11 -12.93 -12.93
C VAL A 35 3.90 -12.37 -11.51
N LEU A 36 2.71 -12.55 -10.93
CA LEU A 36 2.44 -12.12 -9.54
C LEU A 36 3.33 -12.87 -8.55
N ALA A 37 3.52 -14.16 -8.75
CA ALA A 37 4.37 -14.96 -7.89
C ALA A 37 5.83 -14.53 -7.97
N ASP A 38 6.35 -14.25 -9.15
CA ASP A 38 7.73 -13.79 -9.31
C ASP A 38 7.96 -12.43 -8.62
N LEU A 39 7.04 -11.50 -8.80
CA LEU A 39 7.09 -10.20 -8.10
C LEU A 39 7.10 -10.34 -6.58
N VAL A 40 6.28 -11.26 -6.05
CA VAL A 40 6.10 -11.42 -4.61
C VAL A 40 7.18 -12.29 -3.98
N LEU A 41 7.60 -13.37 -4.65
CA LEU A 41 8.51 -14.36 -4.08
C LEU A 41 9.98 -14.07 -4.38
N ASN A 42 10.28 -13.41 -5.50
CA ASN A 42 11.63 -13.26 -6.01
C ASN A 42 12.06 -11.78 -6.24
N PRO A 43 11.82 -10.86 -5.31
CA PRO A 43 12.19 -9.47 -5.52
C PRO A 43 13.71 -9.32 -5.62
N VAL A 44 14.19 -8.67 -6.66
CA VAL A 44 15.64 -8.48 -6.92
C VAL A 44 16.20 -7.34 -6.09
N PHE A 45 15.43 -6.28 -5.88
CA PHE A 45 15.87 -5.03 -5.23
C PHE A 45 17.25 -4.56 -5.75
N ALA A 46 17.41 -4.48 -7.08
CA ALA A 46 18.66 -4.03 -7.68
C ALA A 46 19.00 -2.61 -7.21
N SER A 47 20.24 -2.38 -6.79
CA SER A 47 20.64 -1.09 -6.21
C SER A 47 20.41 0.07 -7.18
N THR A 48 20.61 -0.13 -8.48
CA THR A 48 20.35 0.87 -9.51
C THR A 48 18.87 1.27 -9.60
N GLU A 49 17.96 0.28 -9.48
CA GLU A 49 16.52 0.52 -9.51
C GLU A 49 16.04 1.18 -8.21
N ILE A 50 16.61 0.79 -7.07
CA ILE A 50 16.32 1.46 -5.79
C ILE A 50 16.67 2.95 -5.85
N GLU A 51 17.85 3.30 -6.38
CA GLU A 51 18.25 4.72 -6.50
C GLU A 51 17.38 5.49 -7.48
N ARG A 52 17.00 4.86 -8.58
CA ARG A 52 16.06 5.45 -9.55
C ARG A 52 14.70 5.70 -8.91
N GLU A 53 14.13 4.70 -8.24
CA GLU A 53 12.82 4.79 -7.59
C GLU A 53 12.84 5.78 -6.43
N ARG A 54 13.93 5.83 -5.67
CA ARG A 54 14.15 6.87 -4.64
C ARG A 54 13.97 8.27 -5.22
N GLY A 55 14.56 8.51 -6.39
CA GLY A 55 14.41 9.79 -7.08
C GLY A 55 12.96 10.10 -7.45
N VAL A 56 12.23 9.11 -7.95
CA VAL A 56 10.81 9.23 -8.29
C VAL A 56 9.98 9.56 -7.05
N ILE A 57 10.12 8.78 -5.98
CA ILE A 57 9.36 8.99 -4.73
C ILE A 57 9.65 10.37 -4.11
N LEU A 58 10.90 10.83 -4.15
CA LEU A 58 11.26 12.17 -3.65
C LEU A 58 10.61 13.29 -4.47
N GLU A 59 10.41 13.11 -5.77
CA GLU A 59 9.65 14.06 -6.59
C GLU A 59 8.14 13.96 -6.31
N GLU A 60 7.58 12.77 -6.10
CA GLU A 60 6.18 12.58 -5.70
C GLU A 60 5.88 13.29 -4.36
N ILE A 61 6.75 13.15 -3.36
CA ILE A 61 6.61 13.86 -2.08
C ILE A 61 6.52 15.38 -2.30
N LYS A 62 7.35 15.94 -3.18
CA LYS A 62 7.29 17.38 -3.49
C LYS A 62 5.98 17.77 -4.18
N ILE A 63 5.51 16.95 -5.11
CA ILE A 63 4.24 17.16 -5.81
C ILE A 63 3.09 17.17 -4.80
N ASP A 64 3.06 16.21 -3.88
CA ASP A 64 2.04 16.12 -2.84
C ASP A 64 2.11 17.31 -1.87
N GLU A 65 3.31 17.72 -1.46
CA GLU A 65 3.52 18.92 -0.65
C GLU A 65 3.09 20.21 -1.37
N ASP A 66 3.16 20.25 -2.68
CA ASP A 66 2.74 21.40 -3.49
C ASP A 66 1.27 21.40 -3.84
N ASN A 67 0.58 20.27 -3.72
CA ASN A 67 -0.85 20.16 -3.92
C ASN A 67 -1.62 20.45 -2.62
N PRO A 68 -2.37 21.57 -2.52
CA PRO A 68 -3.06 21.95 -1.29
C PRO A 68 -4.13 20.94 -0.84
N ASP A 69 -4.79 20.26 -1.78
CA ASP A 69 -5.83 19.28 -1.49
C ASP A 69 -5.26 18.02 -0.84
N ILE A 70 -4.11 17.55 -1.33
CA ILE A 70 -3.39 16.41 -0.76
C ILE A 70 -2.79 16.81 0.58
N LEU A 71 -2.10 17.94 0.61
CA LEU A 71 -1.41 18.43 1.81
C LEU A 71 -2.37 18.61 3.00
N VAL A 72 -3.58 19.14 2.79
CA VAL A 72 -4.54 19.33 3.89
C VAL A 72 -5.01 18.01 4.48
N GLN A 73 -5.21 16.98 3.64
CA GLN A 73 -5.60 15.64 4.07
C GLN A 73 -4.45 14.94 4.83
N GLU A 74 -3.22 15.05 4.35
CA GLU A 74 -2.04 14.51 5.03
C GLU A 74 -1.83 15.19 6.39
N LEU A 75 -1.89 16.52 6.48
CA LEU A 75 -1.78 17.27 7.72
C LEU A 75 -2.89 16.90 8.72
N PHE A 76 -4.12 16.71 8.22
CA PHE A 76 -5.22 16.23 9.03
C PHE A 76 -4.92 14.84 9.60
N THR A 77 -4.58 13.88 8.74
CA THR A 77 -4.34 12.48 9.13
C THR A 77 -3.18 12.38 10.14
N GLN A 78 -2.07 13.07 9.89
CA GLN A 78 -0.91 13.11 10.79
C GLN A 78 -1.24 13.70 12.16
N SER A 79 -2.07 14.73 12.20
CA SER A 79 -2.43 15.38 13.45
C SER A 79 -3.51 14.62 14.21
N PHE A 80 -4.47 14.02 13.52
CA PHE A 80 -5.58 13.27 14.08
C PHE A 80 -5.13 11.95 14.70
N TRP A 81 -4.27 11.19 13.99
CA TRP A 81 -3.68 9.93 14.44
C TRP A 81 -2.23 10.12 14.93
N LYS A 82 -1.99 11.16 15.69
CA LYS A 82 -0.64 11.50 16.14
C LYS A 82 0.01 10.37 16.93
N GLY A 83 1.19 9.93 16.46
CA GLY A 83 1.99 8.88 17.09
C GLY A 83 1.55 7.46 16.75
N HIS A 84 0.53 7.30 15.91
CA HIS A 84 0.10 6.00 15.41
C HIS A 84 0.48 5.83 13.93
N PRO A 85 0.80 4.61 13.44
CA PRO A 85 1.17 4.36 12.04
C PRO A 85 0.14 4.84 11.02
N LEU A 86 -1.16 4.78 11.31
CA LEU A 86 -2.21 5.33 10.43
C LEU A 86 -2.05 6.84 10.17
N GLY A 87 -1.35 7.56 11.05
CA GLY A 87 -1.01 8.97 10.85
C GLY A 87 0.22 9.21 9.98
N TRP A 88 1.01 8.19 9.65
CA TRP A 88 2.22 8.36 8.84
C TRP A 88 1.88 8.50 7.37
N PRO A 89 2.60 9.33 6.60
CA PRO A 89 2.40 9.45 5.15
C PRO A 89 2.77 8.14 4.45
N ILE A 90 2.00 7.78 3.42
CA ILE A 90 2.23 6.54 2.66
C ILE A 90 3.57 6.60 1.93
N LEU A 91 3.90 7.73 1.33
CA LEU A 91 5.18 7.95 0.65
C LEU A 91 6.36 8.06 1.64
N GLY A 92 6.09 8.13 2.94
CA GLY A 92 7.13 8.43 3.92
C GLY A 92 7.50 9.91 3.93
N THR A 93 8.72 10.21 4.34
CA THR A 93 9.29 11.57 4.35
C THR A 93 10.57 11.60 3.54
N THR A 94 10.95 12.78 3.06
CA THR A 94 12.24 12.97 2.38
C THR A 94 13.41 12.37 3.18
N GLU A 95 13.38 12.49 4.51
CA GLU A 95 14.42 11.95 5.39
C GLU A 95 14.41 10.42 5.41
N THR A 96 13.24 9.79 5.57
CA THR A 96 13.12 8.33 5.62
C THR A 96 13.49 7.69 4.29
N ILE A 97 12.98 8.24 3.18
CA ILE A 97 13.25 7.73 1.83
C ILE A 97 14.73 7.87 1.47
N SER A 98 15.37 8.99 1.82
CA SER A 98 16.80 9.20 1.55
C SER A 98 17.71 8.21 2.28
N ARG A 99 17.28 7.67 3.42
CA ARG A 99 18.06 6.75 4.26
C ARG A 99 17.73 5.27 4.05
N LEU A 100 16.65 4.96 3.36
CA LEU A 100 16.17 3.59 3.17
C LEU A 100 17.21 2.79 2.37
N SER A 101 17.70 1.70 2.96
CA SER A 101 18.72 0.84 2.36
C SER A 101 18.11 -0.40 1.70
N ARG A 102 18.84 -1.00 0.76
CA ARG A 102 18.48 -2.28 0.14
C ARG A 102 18.24 -3.37 1.20
N GLN A 103 19.09 -3.41 2.23
CA GLN A 103 18.97 -4.40 3.32
C GLN A 103 17.64 -4.25 4.07
N GLN A 104 17.24 -3.02 4.39
CA GLN A 104 15.94 -2.76 5.04
C GLN A 104 14.74 -3.16 4.17
N LEU A 105 14.84 -3.01 2.85
CA LEU A 105 13.79 -3.48 1.92
C LEU A 105 13.68 -5.00 1.95
N PHE A 106 14.80 -5.73 1.94
CA PHE A 106 14.79 -7.19 2.08
C PHE A 106 14.22 -7.64 3.42
N GLU A 107 14.67 -7.08 4.52
CA GLU A 107 14.19 -7.41 5.87
C GLU A 107 12.68 -7.14 6.01
N TYR A 108 12.20 -6.03 5.45
CA TYR A 108 10.77 -5.73 5.42
C TYR A 108 10.00 -6.75 4.59
N HIS A 109 10.51 -7.09 3.40
CA HIS A 109 9.89 -8.07 2.52
C HIS A 109 9.82 -9.45 3.22
N GLU A 110 10.93 -9.97 3.71
CA GLU A 110 10.98 -11.26 4.41
C GLU A 110 10.05 -11.30 5.63
N GLY A 111 9.96 -10.20 6.36
CA GLY A 111 9.13 -10.11 7.56
C GLY A 111 7.64 -9.89 7.30
N ARG A 112 7.23 -9.53 6.07
CA ARG A 112 5.84 -9.17 5.76
C ARG A 112 5.20 -10.03 4.67
N PHE A 113 5.98 -10.53 3.72
CA PHE A 113 5.48 -11.30 2.58
C PHE A 113 5.51 -12.80 2.87
N HIS A 114 4.59 -13.26 3.71
CA HIS A 114 4.44 -14.66 4.10
C HIS A 114 2.95 -15.06 4.10
N GLY A 115 2.66 -16.36 4.05
CA GLY A 115 1.31 -16.90 3.85
C GLY A 115 0.29 -16.48 4.90
N GLY A 116 0.72 -16.25 6.14
CA GLY A 116 -0.16 -15.76 7.22
C GLY A 116 -0.58 -14.29 7.08
N ASN A 117 0.01 -13.55 6.15
CA ASN A 117 -0.23 -12.12 5.92
C ASN A 117 -0.71 -11.80 4.50
N MET A 118 -1.17 -12.80 3.76
CA MET A 118 -1.57 -12.64 2.37
C MET A 118 -2.98 -13.14 2.11
N ILE A 119 -3.70 -12.45 1.26
CA ILE A 119 -5.02 -12.84 0.78
C ILE A 119 -4.99 -12.84 -0.75
N PHE A 120 -5.46 -13.95 -1.33
CA PHE A 120 -5.65 -14.06 -2.77
C PHE A 120 -7.13 -13.97 -3.08
N SER A 121 -7.50 -13.10 -3.99
CA SER A 121 -8.87 -12.97 -4.47
C SER A 121 -8.90 -12.90 -5.99
N ALA A 122 -9.92 -13.48 -6.61
CA ALA A 122 -10.12 -13.41 -8.04
C ALA A 122 -11.62 -13.30 -8.35
N ALA A 123 -11.95 -12.54 -9.39
CA ALA A 123 -13.30 -12.41 -9.89
C ALA A 123 -13.30 -12.43 -11.40
N GLY A 124 -14.26 -13.15 -12.02
CA GLY A 124 -14.38 -13.27 -13.45
C GLY A 124 -14.79 -14.68 -13.89
N HIS A 125 -14.47 -15.01 -15.16
CA HIS A 125 -14.73 -16.34 -15.71
C HIS A 125 -13.63 -17.31 -15.26
N LEU A 126 -13.80 -17.92 -14.08
CA LEU A 126 -12.86 -18.86 -13.47
C LEU A 126 -13.62 -19.95 -12.70
N ASP A 127 -12.97 -21.10 -12.55
CA ASP A 127 -13.40 -22.20 -11.69
C ASP A 127 -12.68 -22.05 -10.34
N HIS A 128 -13.44 -22.05 -9.25
CA HIS A 128 -12.89 -21.80 -7.90
C HIS A 128 -11.81 -22.84 -7.53
N ASP A 129 -12.12 -24.11 -7.68
CA ASP A 129 -11.23 -25.18 -7.20
C ASP A 129 -9.93 -25.22 -8.00
N LYS A 130 -10.02 -25.02 -9.32
CA LYS A 130 -8.83 -24.90 -10.19
C LYS A 130 -7.99 -23.67 -9.87
N PHE A 131 -8.65 -22.56 -9.54
CA PHE A 131 -7.93 -21.35 -9.14
C PHE A 131 -7.20 -21.55 -7.80
N VAL A 132 -7.85 -22.15 -6.80
CA VAL A 132 -7.23 -22.48 -5.51
C VAL A 132 -6.06 -23.43 -5.69
N GLU A 133 -6.20 -24.46 -6.52
CA GLU A 133 -5.11 -25.40 -6.84
C GLU A 133 -3.93 -24.66 -7.52
N ALA A 134 -4.21 -23.79 -8.48
CA ALA A 134 -3.18 -23.02 -9.18
C ALA A 134 -2.43 -22.09 -8.23
N VAL A 135 -3.12 -21.34 -7.38
CA VAL A 135 -2.51 -20.47 -6.35
C VAL A 135 -1.66 -21.30 -5.39
N SER A 136 -2.21 -22.40 -4.86
CA SER A 136 -1.51 -23.26 -3.90
C SER A 136 -0.20 -23.84 -4.50
N ARG A 137 -0.22 -24.20 -5.76
CA ARG A 137 0.96 -24.69 -6.46
C ARG A 137 1.98 -23.59 -6.71
N THR A 138 1.53 -22.44 -7.22
CA THR A 138 2.41 -21.33 -7.61
C THR A 138 3.09 -20.69 -6.39
N PHE A 139 2.38 -20.56 -5.27
CA PHE A 139 2.89 -19.99 -4.04
C PHE A 139 3.32 -21.06 -2.99
N SER A 140 3.60 -22.29 -3.42
CA SER A 140 3.94 -23.41 -2.54
C SER A 140 5.23 -23.21 -1.71
N SER A 141 6.14 -22.35 -2.16
CA SER A 141 7.37 -22.00 -1.44
C SER A 141 7.16 -20.95 -0.33
N LEU A 142 5.97 -20.30 -0.32
CA LEU A 142 5.67 -19.26 0.65
C LEU A 142 5.55 -19.85 2.06
N GLN A 143 6.37 -19.38 2.98
CA GLN A 143 6.31 -19.81 4.37
C GLN A 143 5.03 -19.26 5.01
N LEU A 144 4.44 -20.02 5.95
CA LEU A 144 3.22 -19.56 6.66
C LEU A 144 3.49 -18.27 7.43
N GLY A 145 4.63 -18.18 8.10
CA GLY A 145 5.02 -17.05 8.94
C GLY A 145 4.14 -16.90 10.19
N GLU A 146 4.57 -16.03 11.09
CA GLU A 146 3.77 -15.66 12.25
C GLU A 146 2.80 -14.52 11.87
N PRO A 147 1.55 -14.57 12.37
CA PRO A 147 0.61 -13.47 12.16
C PRO A 147 1.21 -12.15 12.66
N LEU A 148 0.94 -11.07 11.94
CA LEU A 148 1.35 -9.75 12.39
C LEU A 148 0.65 -9.42 13.72
N THR A 149 1.41 -8.82 14.64
CA THR A 149 0.82 -8.32 15.88
C THR A 149 -0.16 -7.20 15.54
N GLU A 150 -1.39 -7.34 15.97
CA GLU A 150 -2.39 -6.28 15.86
C GLU A 150 -1.91 -5.05 16.62
N LEU A 151 -1.97 -3.91 15.96
CA LEU A 151 -1.73 -2.63 16.60
C LEU A 151 -2.94 -2.24 17.45
N SER A 152 -2.70 -1.54 18.55
CA SER A 152 -3.80 -0.95 19.31
C SER A 152 -4.59 0.02 18.42
N ALA A 153 -5.89 0.14 18.67
CA ALA A 153 -6.69 1.13 17.97
C ALA A 153 -6.11 2.55 18.18
N PRO A 154 -6.08 3.38 17.12
CA PRO A 154 -5.56 4.74 17.24
C PRO A 154 -6.47 5.61 18.11
N GLU A 155 -5.87 6.45 18.94
CA GLU A 155 -6.61 7.44 19.70
C GLU A 155 -6.66 8.76 18.93
N PRO A 156 -7.86 9.33 18.70
CA PRO A 156 -8.00 10.59 17.98
C PRO A 156 -7.46 11.77 18.81
N SER A 157 -6.71 12.64 18.15
CA SER A 157 -6.18 13.86 18.76
C SER A 157 -6.95 15.08 18.25
N ALA A 158 -7.70 15.75 19.14
CA ALA A 158 -8.40 16.98 18.79
C ALA A 158 -7.39 18.15 18.65
N ARG A 159 -7.19 18.63 17.42
CA ARG A 159 -6.24 19.70 17.10
C ARG A 159 -6.75 20.60 15.99
N ILE A 160 -6.29 21.85 16.02
CA ILE A 160 -6.36 22.77 14.89
C ILE A 160 -4.92 22.92 14.38
N VAL A 161 -4.70 22.60 13.12
CA VAL A 161 -3.43 22.75 12.43
C VAL A 161 -3.61 23.76 11.31
N LEU A 162 -2.76 24.78 11.28
CA LEU A 162 -2.75 25.80 10.23
C LEU A 162 -1.42 25.74 9.47
N ARG A 163 -1.51 25.65 8.16
CA ARG A 163 -0.37 25.72 7.26
C ARG A 163 -0.56 26.85 6.27
N ASN A 164 0.31 27.84 6.32
CA ASN A 164 0.29 28.95 5.38
C ASN A 164 1.26 28.69 4.24
N LYS A 165 0.77 28.71 3.01
CA LYS A 165 1.58 28.74 1.79
C LYS A 165 1.34 30.07 1.08
N LYS A 166 2.42 30.77 0.75
CA LYS A 166 2.33 31.99 -0.09
C LYS A 166 1.89 31.57 -1.48
N ALA A 167 1.04 32.33 -2.12
CA ALA A 167 0.52 32.09 -3.47
C ALA A 167 -0.62 31.05 -3.62
N LEU A 168 -1.31 30.70 -2.55
CA LEU A 168 -2.58 29.99 -2.66
C LEU A 168 -3.71 30.98 -2.87
N GLU A 169 -4.55 30.74 -3.87
CA GLU A 169 -5.76 31.54 -4.15
C GLU A 169 -6.98 31.04 -3.35
N GLN A 170 -6.91 29.82 -2.82
CA GLN A 170 -7.99 29.16 -2.10
C GLN A 170 -7.54 28.69 -0.72
N VAL A 171 -8.51 28.55 0.19
CA VAL A 171 -8.32 27.93 1.49
C VAL A 171 -8.85 26.49 1.42
N GLN A 172 -8.01 25.52 1.75
CA GLN A 172 -8.41 24.14 1.91
C GLN A 172 -8.66 23.84 3.39
N ILE A 173 -9.80 23.23 3.68
CA ILE A 173 -10.21 22.88 5.04
C ILE A 173 -10.56 21.40 5.09
N CYS A 174 -9.89 20.66 5.97
CA CYS A 174 -10.24 19.28 6.30
C CYS A 174 -10.70 19.25 7.77
N MET A 175 -11.85 18.64 8.01
CA MET A 175 -12.42 18.47 9.34
C MET A 175 -12.92 17.02 9.49
N GLY A 176 -12.64 16.40 10.62
CA GLY A 176 -13.08 15.04 10.90
C GLY A 176 -13.34 14.82 12.38
N VAL A 177 -14.12 13.80 12.65
CA VAL A 177 -14.48 13.32 13.99
C VAL A 177 -14.25 11.82 14.05
N PRO A 178 -14.05 11.21 15.22
CA PRO A 178 -14.00 9.76 15.36
C PRO A 178 -15.29 9.13 14.82
N ALA A 179 -15.13 8.05 14.08
CA ALA A 179 -16.22 7.23 13.59
C ALA A 179 -16.03 5.77 14.04
N PRO A 180 -17.10 4.97 14.10
CA PRO A 180 -16.98 3.53 14.35
C PRO A 180 -16.09 2.85 13.31
N PRO A 181 -15.32 1.81 13.70
CA PRO A 181 -14.53 1.04 12.74
C PRO A 181 -15.43 0.32 11.73
N ILE A 182 -14.83 -0.08 10.58
CA ILE A 182 -15.56 -0.76 9.50
C ILE A 182 -16.23 -2.07 9.94
N THR A 183 -15.73 -2.68 11.00
CA THR A 183 -16.28 -3.92 11.59
C THR A 183 -17.44 -3.67 12.55
N ASP A 184 -17.70 -2.43 12.95
CA ASP A 184 -18.79 -2.08 13.86
C ASP A 184 -20.13 -2.10 13.13
N GLU A 185 -21.17 -2.64 13.80
CA GLU A 185 -22.55 -2.65 13.26
C GLU A 185 -23.10 -1.24 13.06
N ASN A 186 -22.66 -0.28 13.86
CA ASN A 186 -23.08 1.13 13.80
C ASN A 186 -22.34 1.95 12.75
N ARG A 187 -21.45 1.37 11.94
CA ARG A 187 -20.67 2.10 10.92
C ARG A 187 -21.50 2.91 9.92
N TYR A 188 -22.74 2.52 9.72
CA TYR A 188 -23.67 3.22 8.81
C TYR A 188 -24.44 4.36 9.47
N SER A 189 -24.21 4.61 10.77
CA SER A 189 -24.84 5.69 11.52
C SER A 189 -23.96 6.93 11.66
N ALA A 190 -22.74 6.89 11.06
CA ALA A 190 -21.77 7.97 11.09
C ALA A 190 -21.88 8.89 9.88
#